data_8e8c7d9dfa417e0c39a9ef90b78a7d22
#
_entry.id   8e8c7d9dfa417e0c39a9ef90b78a7d22
#
_cell.length_a   1.000
_cell.length_b   1.000
_cell.length_c   1.000
_cell.angle_alpha   90.00
_cell.angle_beta   90.00
_cell.angle_gamma   90.00
#
_symmetry.space_group_name_H-M   'P 1'
#
loop_
_entity.id
_entity.type
_entity.pdbx_description
1 polymer ?
#
loop_
_entity_poly.entity_id
_entity_poly.type
_entity_poly.pdbx_seq_one_letter_code
_entity_poly.pdbx_strand_id
1 'polypeptide(L)'
;MFDKMAADYIQPDISHAGGIMELKKIAAEAECRYIPFAPHNPSGPVANAATLQLAANCPNFCILEIMYSDVEWRKDVTNESLEYKDGYITIPDKPGLGIEINEEECLKHPYQSHTLRHYTGALTDIRPAKTEFYF
;
A
#
# COMPACT_ATOMS: atom_id res chain seq x y z
N MET A 1 12.03 -0.35 -19.14
CA MET A 1 11.74 0.93 -18.49
C MET A 1 13.02 1.60 -18.01
N PHE A 2 13.78 0.98 -17.14
CA PHE A 2 14.98 1.55 -16.51
C PHE A 2 16.07 1.94 -17.53
N ASP A 3 16.42 1.09 -18.48
CA ASP A 3 17.46 1.40 -19.50
C ASP A 3 17.13 2.62 -20.40
N LYS A 4 15.85 2.98 -20.45
CA LYS A 4 15.38 4.15 -21.22
C LYS A 4 15.17 5.38 -20.35
N MET A 5 15.46 5.30 -19.03
CA MET A 5 15.19 6.39 -18.07
C MET A 5 13.79 6.99 -18.26
N ALA A 6 12.79 6.12 -18.37
CA ALA A 6 11.43 6.51 -18.78
C ALA A 6 10.53 6.96 -17.62
N ALA A 7 11.05 6.99 -16.40
CA ALA A 7 10.33 7.43 -15.21
C ALA A 7 11.28 8.03 -14.19
N ASP A 8 10.84 9.09 -13.52
CA ASP A 8 11.56 9.75 -12.43
C ASP A 8 11.28 9.11 -11.08
N TYR A 9 10.17 8.40 -10.94
CA TYR A 9 9.76 7.62 -9.76
C TYR A 9 9.20 6.28 -10.19
N ILE A 10 9.33 5.27 -9.33
CA ILE A 10 8.64 3.99 -9.52
C ILE A 10 7.65 3.74 -8.38
N GLN A 11 6.47 3.22 -8.76
CA GLN A 11 5.37 2.98 -7.83
C GLN A 11 4.80 1.55 -7.96
N PRO A 12 5.62 0.50 -7.81
CA PRO A 12 5.11 -0.86 -7.85
C PRO A 12 4.29 -1.17 -6.59
N ASP A 13 3.25 -1.99 -6.76
CA ASP A 13 2.38 -2.44 -5.67
C ASP A 13 2.76 -3.85 -5.22
N ILE A 14 2.87 -4.08 -3.92
CA ILE A 14 3.31 -5.36 -3.35
C ILE A 14 2.34 -6.50 -3.65
N SER A 15 1.03 -6.19 -3.74
CA SER A 15 -0.02 -7.17 -4.01
C SER A 15 -0.09 -7.55 -5.50
N HIS A 16 0.42 -6.70 -6.39
CA HIS A 16 0.30 -6.86 -7.84
C HIS A 16 1.63 -7.18 -8.54
N ALA A 17 2.76 -6.78 -7.98
CA ALA A 17 4.06 -6.95 -8.61
C ALA A 17 4.87 -8.15 -8.10
N GLY A 18 4.22 -9.12 -7.43
CA GLY A 18 4.84 -10.40 -7.06
C GLY A 18 5.35 -10.50 -5.62
N GLY A 19 4.91 -9.60 -4.72
CA GLY A 19 5.22 -9.65 -3.29
C GLY A 19 6.57 -9.02 -2.91
N ILE A 20 6.97 -9.23 -1.67
CA ILE A 20 8.14 -8.59 -1.05
C ILE A 20 9.43 -8.81 -1.87
N MET A 21 9.68 -10.05 -2.30
CA MET A 21 10.92 -10.41 -2.99
C MET A 21 11.03 -9.69 -4.35
N GLU A 22 9.96 -9.65 -5.13
CA GLU A 22 9.99 -9.00 -6.43
C GLU A 22 10.07 -7.48 -6.31
N LEU A 23 9.35 -6.89 -5.37
CA LEU A 23 9.46 -5.45 -5.12
C LEU A 23 10.87 -5.05 -4.65
N LYS A 24 11.51 -5.89 -3.83
CA LYS A 24 12.91 -5.64 -3.42
C LYS A 24 13.86 -5.60 -4.61
N LYS A 25 13.70 -6.52 -5.57
CA LYS A 25 14.49 -6.53 -6.81
C LYS A 25 14.22 -5.28 -7.66
N ILE A 26 12.95 -4.90 -7.81
CA ILE A 26 12.55 -3.71 -8.57
C ILE A 26 13.12 -2.45 -7.91
N ALA A 27 13.04 -2.32 -6.59
CA ALA A 27 13.60 -1.20 -5.85
C ALA A 27 15.13 -1.12 -5.99
N ALA A 28 15.83 -2.27 -5.89
CA ALA A 28 17.28 -2.32 -6.05
C ALA A 28 17.73 -1.97 -7.48
N GLU A 29 16.98 -2.39 -8.50
CA GLU A 29 17.25 -2.03 -9.90
C GLU A 29 17.05 -0.52 -10.14
N ALA A 30 16.05 0.08 -9.51
CA ALA A 30 15.82 1.53 -9.54
C ALA A 30 16.91 2.30 -8.78
N GLU A 31 17.35 1.80 -7.62
CA GLU A 31 18.41 2.38 -6.81
C GLU A 31 19.72 2.53 -7.61
N CYS A 32 20.09 1.52 -8.39
CA CYS A 32 21.27 1.57 -9.26
C CYS A 32 21.23 2.70 -10.29
N ARG A 33 20.08 3.31 -10.51
CA ARG A 33 19.85 4.42 -11.46
C ARG A 33 19.39 5.69 -10.78
N TYR A 34 19.51 5.76 -9.46
CA TYR A 34 19.06 6.90 -8.64
C TYR A 34 17.58 7.25 -8.81
N ILE A 35 16.73 6.24 -9.13
CA ILE A 35 15.28 6.41 -9.25
C ILE A 35 14.65 6.14 -7.89
N PRO A 36 13.90 7.10 -7.30
CA PRO A 36 13.20 6.92 -6.05
C PRO A 36 12.08 5.88 -6.12
N PHE A 37 11.90 5.16 -4.99
CA PHE A 37 10.88 4.16 -4.77
C PHE A 37 9.76 4.74 -3.92
N ALA A 38 8.55 4.85 -4.49
CA ALA A 38 7.33 5.36 -3.87
C ALA A 38 6.20 4.35 -4.06
N PRO A 39 6.15 3.25 -3.28
CA PRO A 39 5.26 2.14 -3.55
C PRO A 39 3.78 2.54 -3.55
N HIS A 40 3.05 2.09 -4.58
CA HIS A 40 1.59 2.14 -4.66
C HIS A 40 1.01 1.19 -3.63
N ASN A 41 0.09 1.65 -2.79
CA ASN A 41 -0.44 0.83 -1.71
C ASN A 41 -1.86 1.24 -1.25
N PRO A 42 -2.86 1.28 -2.13
CA PRO A 42 -4.26 1.50 -1.77
C PRO A 42 -4.92 0.19 -1.30
N SER A 43 -4.21 -0.57 -0.48
CA SER A 43 -4.55 -1.94 -0.10
C SER A 43 -4.90 -2.06 1.39
N GLY A 44 -5.21 -3.27 1.84
CA GLY A 44 -5.57 -3.57 3.22
C GLY A 44 -4.39 -3.51 4.20
N PRO A 45 -4.66 -3.66 5.51
CA PRO A 45 -3.64 -3.52 6.56
C PRO A 45 -2.48 -4.51 6.45
N VAL A 46 -2.70 -5.70 5.90
CA VAL A 46 -1.64 -6.69 5.68
C VAL A 46 -0.65 -6.22 4.62
N ALA A 47 -1.17 -5.69 3.49
CA ALA A 47 -0.31 -5.12 2.45
C ALA A 47 0.41 -3.87 2.95
N ASN A 48 -0.24 -3.03 3.77
CA ASN A 48 0.38 -1.89 4.41
C ASN A 48 1.60 -2.32 5.26
N ALA A 49 1.42 -3.32 6.12
CA ALA A 49 2.50 -3.85 6.96
C ALA A 49 3.65 -4.44 6.14
N ALA A 50 3.34 -5.21 5.10
CA ALA A 50 4.35 -5.79 4.22
C ALA A 50 5.13 -4.71 3.45
N THR A 51 4.44 -3.70 2.91
CA THR A 51 5.07 -2.59 2.19
C THR A 51 5.93 -1.73 3.12
N LEU A 52 5.49 -1.52 4.36
CA LEU A 52 6.24 -0.78 5.37
C LEU A 52 7.58 -1.47 5.70
N GLN A 53 7.57 -2.78 5.92
CA GLN A 53 8.80 -3.55 6.18
C GLN A 53 9.75 -3.52 4.98
N LEU A 54 9.21 -3.59 3.77
CA LEU A 54 10.00 -3.47 2.55
C LEU A 54 10.60 -2.07 2.40
N ALA A 55 9.79 -1.02 2.58
CA ALA A 55 10.21 0.37 2.48
C ALA A 55 11.35 0.70 3.45
N ALA A 56 11.28 0.19 4.68
CA ALA A 56 12.35 0.30 5.68
C ALA A 56 13.70 -0.30 5.24
N ASN A 57 13.67 -1.22 4.29
CA ASN A 57 14.85 -1.91 3.76
C ASN A 57 15.27 -1.41 2.36
N CYS A 58 14.70 -0.32 1.86
CA CYS A 58 15.01 0.24 0.56
C CYS A 58 15.63 1.63 0.69
N PRO A 59 16.95 1.80 0.45
CA PRO A 59 17.64 3.09 0.61
C PRO A 59 17.08 4.21 -0.27
N ASN A 60 16.51 3.84 -1.42
CA ASN A 60 15.89 4.77 -2.36
C ASN A 60 14.38 5.03 -2.09
N PHE A 61 13.86 4.57 -0.95
CA PHE A 61 12.48 4.88 -0.53
C PHE A 61 12.31 6.39 -0.29
N CYS A 62 11.20 6.96 -0.76
CA CYS A 62 10.90 8.38 -0.58
C CYS A 62 9.56 8.65 0.10
N ILE A 63 8.50 7.95 -0.27
CA ILE A 63 7.16 8.13 0.31
C ILE A 63 6.34 6.86 0.11
N LEU A 64 5.40 6.58 1.02
CA LEU A 64 4.45 5.48 0.95
C LEU A 64 3.05 6.02 0.70
N GLU A 65 2.40 5.56 -0.38
CA GLU A 65 0.96 5.69 -0.50
C GLU A 65 0.27 4.74 0.48
N ILE A 66 -0.77 5.21 1.16
CA ILE A 66 -1.51 4.40 2.11
C ILE A 66 -3.00 4.75 2.11
N MET A 67 -3.84 3.71 2.09
CA MET A 67 -5.25 3.84 2.41
C MET A 67 -5.41 3.68 3.92
N TYR A 68 -5.86 4.74 4.60
CA TYR A 68 -5.88 4.78 6.07
C TYR A 68 -7.30 4.76 6.65
N SER A 69 -8.24 5.42 6.02
CA SER A 69 -9.58 5.66 6.57
C SER A 69 -10.72 5.41 5.56
N ASP A 70 -10.56 4.42 4.70
CA ASP A 70 -11.54 4.07 3.66
C ASP A 70 -12.76 3.30 4.20
N VAL A 71 -12.56 2.53 5.27
CA VAL A 71 -13.62 1.78 5.96
C VAL A 71 -13.40 1.82 7.48
N GLU A 72 -14.49 1.90 8.23
CA GLU A 72 -14.46 2.03 9.71
C GLU A 72 -13.77 0.84 10.40
N TRP A 73 -14.00 -0.36 9.88
CA TRP A 73 -13.48 -1.62 10.42
C TRP A 73 -12.05 -1.97 10.00
N ARG A 74 -11.38 -1.12 9.19
CA ARG A 74 -10.00 -1.38 8.71
C ARG A 74 -9.03 -1.74 9.85
N LYS A 75 -9.12 -1.03 10.97
CA LYS A 75 -8.28 -1.23 12.15
C LYS A 75 -8.61 -2.51 12.95
N ASP A 76 -9.80 -3.08 12.74
CA ASP A 76 -10.30 -4.20 13.53
C ASP A 76 -9.95 -5.56 12.91
N VAL A 77 -9.55 -5.59 11.63
CA VAL A 77 -9.13 -6.82 10.92
C VAL A 77 -7.71 -7.28 11.26
N THR A 78 -6.98 -6.47 12.01
CA THR A 78 -5.69 -6.86 12.60
C THR A 78 -5.72 -6.57 14.10
N ASN A 79 -5.07 -7.41 14.90
CA ASN A 79 -5.00 -7.22 16.35
C ASN A 79 -4.10 -6.03 16.75
N GLU A 80 -3.38 -5.48 15.80
CA GLU A 80 -2.48 -4.36 15.99
C GLU A 80 -2.63 -3.36 14.84
N SER A 81 -2.84 -2.11 15.19
CA SER A 81 -2.84 -1.03 14.22
C SER A 81 -1.44 -0.47 14.03
N LEU A 82 -1.09 -0.11 12.79
CA LEU A 82 0.12 0.65 12.53
C LEU A 82 -0.03 2.05 13.14
N GLU A 83 0.96 2.47 13.90
CA GLU A 83 0.97 3.80 14.49
C GLU A 83 1.24 4.85 13.42
N TYR A 84 0.22 5.64 13.09
CA TYR A 84 0.32 6.78 12.18
C TYR A 84 0.27 8.08 12.96
N LYS A 85 1.32 8.91 12.80
CA LYS A 85 1.41 10.20 13.49
C LYS A 85 2.19 11.21 12.64
N ASP A 86 1.63 12.40 12.51
CA ASP A 86 2.29 13.55 11.86
C ASP A 86 2.87 13.26 10.46
N GLY A 87 2.18 12.42 9.67
CA GLY A 87 2.63 12.00 8.34
C GLY A 87 3.62 10.83 8.31
N TYR A 88 3.89 10.21 9.45
CA TYR A 88 4.81 9.09 9.59
C TYR A 88 4.11 7.86 10.14
N ILE A 89 4.64 6.69 9.80
CA ILE A 89 4.25 5.41 10.39
C ILE A 89 5.47 4.83 11.09
N THR A 90 5.30 4.44 12.36
CA THR A 90 6.34 3.73 13.10
C THR A 90 6.47 2.31 12.57
N ILE A 91 7.69 1.90 12.24
CA ILE A 91 7.97 0.53 11.83
C ILE A 91 7.91 -0.36 13.08
N PRO A 92 7.03 -1.38 13.12
CA PRO A 92 6.93 -2.25 14.29
C PRO A 92 8.20 -3.08 14.45
N ASP A 93 8.74 -3.11 15.68
CA ASP A 93 9.87 -3.98 16.07
C ASP A 93 9.34 -5.31 16.61
N LYS A 94 8.69 -6.08 15.72
CA LYS A 94 8.09 -7.38 16.01
C LYS A 94 8.43 -8.39 14.92
N PRO A 95 8.42 -9.69 15.20
CA PRO A 95 8.65 -10.72 14.20
C PRO A 95 7.64 -10.65 13.04
N GLY A 96 8.07 -11.06 11.86
CA GLY A 96 7.24 -11.09 10.65
C GLY A 96 6.86 -9.69 10.17
N LEU A 97 5.58 -9.47 9.89
CA LEU A 97 5.06 -8.18 9.47
C LEU A 97 4.75 -7.23 10.64
N GLY A 98 4.87 -7.72 11.89
CA GLY A 98 4.56 -6.96 13.10
C GLY A 98 3.07 -6.81 13.38
N ILE A 99 2.22 -7.57 12.70
CA ILE A 99 0.77 -7.60 12.88
C ILE A 99 0.26 -9.04 12.89
N GLU A 100 -0.93 -9.26 13.47
CA GLU A 100 -1.67 -10.52 13.42
C GLU A 100 -3.07 -10.27 12.87
N ILE A 101 -3.60 -11.23 12.10
CA ILE A 101 -4.94 -11.14 11.52
C ILE A 101 -5.97 -11.50 12.58
N ASN A 102 -7.02 -10.70 12.69
CA ASN A 102 -8.23 -11.00 13.45
C ASN A 102 -9.22 -11.72 12.51
N GLU A 103 -9.15 -13.07 12.50
CA GLU A 103 -9.97 -13.88 11.61
C GLU A 103 -11.46 -13.72 11.91
N GLU A 104 -11.86 -13.55 13.19
CA GLU A 104 -13.26 -13.36 13.57
C GLU A 104 -13.83 -12.08 12.96
N GLU A 105 -13.06 -11.01 12.95
CA GLU A 105 -13.46 -9.76 12.33
C GLU A 105 -13.51 -9.87 10.80
N CYS A 106 -12.53 -10.52 10.19
CA CYS A 106 -12.51 -10.75 8.75
C CYS A 106 -13.76 -11.51 8.25
N LEU A 107 -14.25 -12.48 9.03
CA LEU A 107 -15.46 -13.25 8.70
C LEU A 107 -16.74 -12.39 8.67
N LYS A 108 -16.78 -11.28 9.38
CA LYS A 108 -17.92 -10.33 9.35
C LYS A 108 -17.98 -9.53 8.06
N HIS A 109 -16.86 -9.45 7.32
CA HIS A 109 -16.72 -8.68 6.09
C HIS A 109 -16.34 -9.57 4.90
N PRO A 110 -17.21 -10.53 4.50
CA PRO A 110 -16.93 -11.47 3.44
C PRO A 110 -16.76 -10.72 2.10
N TYR A 111 -15.93 -11.28 1.22
CA TYR A 111 -15.76 -10.73 -0.12
C TYR A 111 -17.09 -10.64 -0.87
N GLN A 112 -17.36 -9.46 -1.41
CA GLN A 112 -18.48 -9.19 -2.31
C GLN A 112 -17.93 -8.86 -3.69
N SER A 113 -18.32 -9.65 -4.70
CA SER A 113 -17.91 -9.39 -6.08
C SER A 113 -18.56 -8.12 -6.59
N HIS A 114 -17.76 -7.22 -7.14
CA HIS A 114 -18.25 -6.02 -7.83
C HIS A 114 -17.35 -5.71 -9.02
N THR A 115 -17.94 -5.10 -10.04
CA THR A 115 -17.17 -4.65 -11.20
C THR A 115 -16.46 -3.35 -10.85
N LEU A 116 -15.15 -3.33 -10.98
CA LEU A 116 -14.36 -2.13 -10.74
C LEU A 116 -14.70 -1.05 -11.78
N ARG A 117 -14.89 0.18 -11.31
CA ARG A 117 -15.34 1.31 -12.17
C ARG A 117 -14.42 1.56 -13.36
N HIS A 118 -13.13 1.36 -13.21
CA HIS A 118 -12.19 1.56 -14.31
C HIS A 118 -12.34 0.54 -15.46
N TYR A 119 -12.90 -0.65 -15.22
CA TYR A 119 -13.23 -1.61 -16.28
C TYR A 119 -14.50 -1.22 -17.04
N THR A 120 -15.36 -0.42 -16.45
CA THR A 120 -16.60 0.06 -17.09
C THR A 120 -16.46 1.44 -17.74
N GLY A 121 -15.29 2.08 -17.63
CA GLY A 121 -15.09 3.48 -18.07
C GLY A 121 -15.69 4.51 -17.12
N ALA A 122 -16.37 4.11 -16.05
CA ALA A 122 -17.06 5.01 -15.13
C ALA A 122 -16.14 5.90 -14.27
N LEU A 123 -14.82 5.67 -14.31
CA LEU A 123 -13.83 6.55 -13.66
C LEU A 123 -13.71 7.92 -14.34
N THR A 124 -14.07 8.03 -15.62
CA THR A 124 -14.06 9.29 -16.36
C THR A 124 -15.33 10.12 -16.13
N ASP A 125 -16.39 9.47 -15.67
CA ASP A 125 -17.66 10.12 -15.38
C ASP A 125 -17.77 10.39 -13.88
N ILE A 126 -17.30 11.57 -13.47
CA ILE A 126 -17.70 12.21 -12.22
C ILE A 126 -16.86 11.83 -10.99
N ARG A 127 -15.95 12.69 -10.62
CA ARG A 127 -15.68 12.93 -9.20
C ARG A 127 -16.97 13.52 -8.60
N PRO A 128 -17.52 12.95 -7.52
CA PRO A 128 -18.65 13.56 -6.86
C PRO A 128 -18.33 15.01 -6.51
N ALA A 129 -19.30 15.90 -6.69
CA ALA A 129 -19.13 17.34 -6.46
C ALA A 129 -18.79 17.69 -4.99
N LYS A 130 -18.89 16.72 -4.09
CA LYS A 130 -18.42 16.79 -2.71
C LYS A 130 -17.65 15.51 -2.41
N THR A 131 -16.34 15.62 -2.29
CA THR A 131 -15.51 14.60 -1.67
C THR A 131 -15.46 14.96 -0.18
N GLU A 132 -16.15 14.21 0.64
CA GLU A 132 -15.95 14.27 2.10
C GLU A 132 -14.65 13.52 2.39
N PHE A 133 -13.61 14.25 2.75
CA PHE A 133 -12.39 13.67 3.28
C PHE A 133 -12.63 13.37 4.75
N TYR A 134 -12.64 12.11 5.11
CA TYR A 134 -12.62 11.69 6.52
C TYR A 134 -11.16 11.69 6.99
N PHE A 135 -10.76 12.77 7.63
CA PHE A 135 -9.50 12.89 8.35
C PHE A 135 -9.72 12.69 9.85
#